data_d9b0ab6eaaade405e0755fce49089105
#
_entry.id   d9b0ab6eaaade405e0755fce49089105
#
_cell.length_a   1.000
_cell.length_b   1.000
_cell.length_c   1.000
_cell.angle_alpha   90.00
_cell.angle_beta   90.00
_cell.angle_gamma   90.00
#
_symmetry.space_group_name_H-M   'P 1'
#
loop_
_entity.id
_entity.type
_entity.pdbx_description
1 polymer ?
#
loop_
_entity_poly.entity_id
_entity_poly.type
_entity_poly.pdbx_seq_one_letter_code
_entity_poly.pdbx_strand_id
1 'polypeptide(L)'
;MSKIKLVINNTNKQREKEKFFIKKELQSILNLYAKMVSNGSWKDYSFTSGMKEVSFNVYQRASEKPVLRILKNLKPKYFNEKYLIKDKNGAILKKSENLNQLINKTSWNKLRLVK
;
A
#
# COMPACT_ATOMS: atom_id res chain seq x y z
N MET A 1 -20.94 15.02 15.93
CA MET A 1 -20.28 14.58 15.56
C MET A 1 -19.89 14.31 15.50
N SER A 2 -20.26 14.33 16.10
CA SER A 2 -19.63 13.72 15.93
C SER A 2 -19.26 13.57 16.14
N LYS A 3 -19.65 13.50 16.69
CA LYS A 3 -19.09 12.98 16.80
C LYS A 3 -18.48 12.92 16.99
N ILE A 4 -18.84 13.15 17.62
CA ILE A 4 -18.01 12.77 17.65
C ILE A 4 -17.46 12.69 17.86
N LYS A 5 -17.70 12.72 18.43
CA LYS A 5 -16.99 12.33 18.49
C LYS A 5 -16.36 12.15 18.38
N LEU A 6 -16.58 12.33 18.89
CA LEU A 6 -15.66 11.91 18.71
C LEU A 6 -14.82 12.13 18.85
N VAL A 7 -14.98 12.37 19.42
CA VAL A 7 -13.99 12.41 19.32
C VAL A 7 -13.15 12.39 19.83
N ILE A 8 -13.25 12.35 20.52
CA ILE A 8 -12.42 12.20 20.75
C ILE A 8 -11.77 11.96 21.06
N ASN A 9 -11.65 11.72 21.38
CA ASN A 9 -10.83 11.33 21.39
C ASN A 9 -10.12 11.13 21.30
N ASN A 10 -10.29 11.09 21.54
CA ASN A 10 -9.44 10.73 21.14
C ASN A 10 -8.28 10.83 21.14
N THR A 11 -8.10 11.41 21.35
CA THR A 11 -6.72 11.46 21.49
C THR A 11 -6.11 10.13 21.72
N ASN A 12 -6.58 9.41 22.58
CA ASN A 12 -6.08 8.08 22.78
C ASN A 12 -6.21 7.25 21.56
N LYS A 13 -7.21 7.49 20.81
CA LYS A 13 -7.37 6.76 19.61
C LYS A 13 -6.31 7.05 18.62
N GLN A 14 -5.78 8.24 18.65
CA GLN A 14 -4.73 8.58 17.74
C GLN A 14 -3.49 7.81 18.04
N ARG A 15 -3.34 7.38 19.25
CA ARG A 15 -2.18 6.64 19.62
C ARG A 15 -2.35 5.17 19.40
N GLU A 16 -3.57 4.74 19.08
CA GLU A 16 -3.75 3.34 18.81
C GLU A 16 -2.97 3.00 17.57
N LYS A 17 -2.40 1.85 17.56
CA LYS A 17 -1.64 1.41 16.44
C LYS A 17 -2.56 1.14 15.27
N GLU A 18 -2.14 1.56 14.13
CA GLU A 18 -2.87 1.26 12.94
C GLU A 18 -2.73 -0.23 12.66
N LYS A 19 -3.80 -0.83 12.16
CA LYS A 19 -3.80 -2.25 11.85
C LYS A 19 -4.01 -2.53 10.39
N PHE A 20 -4.20 -1.48 9.62
CA PHE A 20 -4.46 -1.63 8.20
C PHE A 20 -4.12 -0.31 7.53
N PHE A 21 -4.36 -0.21 6.24
CA PHE A 21 -4.22 1.07 5.56
C PHE A 21 -5.31 2.01 6.05
N ILE A 22 -4.98 3.27 6.25
CA ILE A 22 -6.00 4.25 6.61
C ILE A 22 -6.69 4.71 5.33
N LYS A 23 -7.79 5.42 5.49
CA LYS A 23 -8.64 5.81 4.37
C LYS A 23 -7.89 6.55 3.28
N LYS A 24 -7.04 7.51 3.65
CA LYS A 24 -6.28 8.27 2.66
C LYS A 24 -5.32 7.38 1.90
N GLU A 25 -4.74 6.43 2.59
CA GLU A 25 -3.82 5.49 1.94
C GLU A 25 -4.56 4.61 0.96
N LEU A 26 -5.71 4.09 1.37
CA LEU A 26 -6.51 3.28 0.48
C LEU A 26 -6.93 4.04 -0.76
N GLN A 27 -7.30 5.30 -0.59
CA GLN A 27 -7.70 6.11 -1.72
C GLN A 27 -6.56 6.29 -2.71
N SER A 28 -5.36 6.56 -2.21
CA SER A 28 -4.19 6.70 -3.06
C SER A 28 -3.88 5.41 -3.79
N ILE A 29 -3.95 4.30 -3.09
CA ILE A 29 -3.67 2.99 -3.67
C ILE A 29 -4.69 2.65 -4.74
N LEU A 30 -5.98 2.88 -4.47
CA LEU A 30 -7.01 2.52 -5.42
C LEU A 30 -7.04 3.44 -6.63
N ASN A 31 -6.64 4.70 -6.44
CA ASN A 31 -6.47 5.59 -7.59
C ASN A 31 -5.36 5.09 -8.51
N LEU A 32 -4.26 4.66 -7.92
CA LEU A 32 -3.17 4.08 -8.70
C LEU A 32 -3.62 2.81 -9.40
N TYR A 33 -4.37 1.97 -8.68
CA TYR A 33 -4.86 0.73 -9.26
C TYR A 33 -5.73 1.00 -10.48
N ALA A 34 -6.64 1.96 -10.37
CA ALA A 34 -7.53 2.30 -11.50
C ALA A 34 -6.73 2.74 -12.71
N LYS A 35 -5.69 3.54 -12.49
CA LYS A 35 -4.85 4.01 -13.57
C LYS A 35 -4.12 2.83 -14.23
N MET A 36 -3.60 1.92 -13.43
CA MET A 36 -2.81 0.81 -13.97
C MET A 36 -3.69 -0.24 -14.63
N VAL A 37 -4.93 -0.37 -14.19
CA VAL A 37 -5.87 -1.24 -14.86
C VAL A 37 -6.26 -0.63 -16.21
N SER A 38 -6.46 0.68 -16.23
CA SER A 38 -6.82 1.36 -17.46
C SER A 38 -5.77 1.19 -18.55
N ASN A 39 -4.50 1.18 -18.18
CA ASN A 39 -3.46 1.02 -19.19
C ASN A 39 -3.07 -0.45 -19.42
N GLY A 40 -3.81 -1.38 -18.81
CA GLY A 40 -3.60 -2.80 -19.07
C GLY A 40 -2.51 -3.46 -18.27
N SER A 41 -1.88 -2.73 -17.34
CA SER A 41 -0.76 -3.29 -16.59
C SER A 41 -1.19 -4.24 -15.50
N TRP A 42 -2.29 -3.96 -14.85
CA TRP A 42 -2.76 -4.77 -13.72
C TRP A 42 -4.15 -5.32 -14.03
N LYS A 43 -4.44 -6.51 -13.50
CA LYS A 43 -5.73 -7.15 -13.73
C LYS A 43 -6.53 -7.39 -12.48
N ASP A 44 -5.88 -7.61 -11.37
CA ASP A 44 -6.59 -7.97 -10.15
C ASP A 44 -5.76 -7.56 -8.96
N TYR A 45 -6.40 -7.52 -7.80
CA TYR A 45 -5.69 -7.18 -6.58
C TYR A 45 -6.27 -7.95 -5.40
N SER A 46 -5.51 -7.98 -4.32
CA SER A 46 -5.97 -8.50 -3.04
C SER A 46 -5.26 -7.73 -1.93
N PHE A 47 -5.75 -7.89 -0.72
CA PHE A 47 -5.08 -7.34 0.44
C PHE A 47 -4.67 -8.48 1.35
N THR A 48 -3.52 -8.34 1.98
CA THR A 48 -3.07 -9.27 3.01
C THR A 48 -2.91 -8.48 4.29
N SER A 49 -3.43 -8.99 5.38
CA SER A 49 -3.36 -8.31 6.67
C SER A 49 -2.68 -9.22 7.66
N GLY A 50 -1.62 -8.73 8.28
CA GLY A 50 -0.88 -9.47 9.28
C GLY A 50 -0.63 -8.60 10.50
N MET A 51 0.06 -9.14 11.47
CA MET A 51 0.33 -8.41 12.71
C MET A 51 1.40 -7.35 12.52
N LYS A 52 2.33 -7.59 11.63
CA LYS A 52 3.45 -6.67 11.45
C LYS A 52 3.33 -5.82 10.21
N GLU A 53 2.57 -6.28 9.26
CA GLU A 53 2.48 -5.55 8.00
C GLU A 53 1.17 -5.86 7.30
N VAL A 54 0.74 -4.93 6.47
CA VAL A 54 -0.39 -5.15 5.58
C VAL A 54 0.11 -4.85 4.18
N SER A 55 -0.51 -5.46 3.18
CA SER A 55 -0.06 -5.25 1.81
C SER A 55 -1.21 -5.22 0.84
N PHE A 56 -1.00 -4.46 -0.20
CA PHE A 56 -1.87 -4.42 -1.37
C PHE A 56 -1.11 -5.15 -2.46
N ASN A 57 -1.70 -6.21 -2.97
CA ASN A 57 -1.04 -7.12 -3.91
C ASN A 57 -1.71 -7.01 -5.25
N VAL A 58 -0.93 -6.90 -6.32
CA VAL A 58 -1.51 -6.77 -7.66
C VAL A 58 -1.06 -7.92 -8.54
N TYR A 59 -1.93 -8.28 -9.45
CA TYR A 59 -1.74 -9.46 -10.29
C TYR A 59 -1.94 -9.10 -11.75
N GLN A 60 -1.20 -9.75 -12.61
CA GLN A 60 -1.44 -9.69 -14.03
C GLN A 60 -2.33 -10.83 -14.47
N ARG A 61 -2.34 -11.93 -13.71
CA ARG A 61 -3.21 -13.06 -13.95
C ARG A 61 -3.70 -13.57 -12.61
N ALA A 62 -4.95 -13.92 -12.57
CA ALA A 62 -5.59 -14.26 -11.30
C ALA A 62 -4.96 -15.46 -10.59
N SER A 63 -4.40 -16.39 -11.33
CA SER A 63 -3.85 -17.59 -10.71
C SER A 63 -2.38 -17.50 -10.37
N GLU A 64 -1.75 -16.38 -10.61
CA GLU A 64 -0.32 -16.26 -10.40
C GLU A 64 -0.02 -15.56 -9.09
N LYS A 65 1.25 -15.57 -8.74
CA LYS A 65 1.69 -14.79 -7.60
C LYS A 65 1.57 -13.31 -7.91
N PRO A 66 1.42 -12.48 -6.90
CA PRO A 66 1.40 -11.03 -7.15
C PRO A 66 2.66 -10.60 -7.85
N VAL A 67 2.51 -9.75 -8.86
CA VAL A 67 3.67 -9.23 -9.57
C VAL A 67 4.30 -8.08 -8.79
N LEU A 68 3.54 -7.49 -7.89
CA LEU A 68 4.01 -6.35 -7.12
C LEU A 68 3.20 -6.24 -5.86
N ARG A 69 3.81 -5.74 -4.80
CA ARG A 69 3.12 -5.50 -3.53
C ARG A 69 3.49 -4.14 -3.01
N ILE A 70 2.49 -3.43 -2.50
CA ILE A 70 2.71 -2.21 -1.75
C ILE A 70 2.46 -2.56 -0.30
N LEU A 71 3.49 -2.46 0.53
CA LEU A 71 3.41 -2.85 1.92
C LEU A 71 3.41 -1.65 2.83
N LYS A 72 2.66 -1.77 3.91
CA LYS A 72 2.73 -0.83 5.01
C LYS A 72 3.22 -1.61 6.23
N ASN A 73 4.36 -1.18 6.76
CA ASN A 73 4.94 -1.77 7.94
C ASN A 73 4.24 -1.15 9.14
N LEU A 74 3.60 -1.98 9.95
CA LEU A 74 2.85 -1.46 11.09
C LEU A 74 3.77 -1.13 12.27
N LYS A 75 4.97 -1.71 12.28
CA LYS A 75 5.97 -1.43 13.30
C LYS A 75 7.31 -1.27 12.63
N PRO A 76 7.51 -0.18 11.89
CA PRO A 76 8.76 -0.05 11.14
C PRO A 76 9.93 0.19 12.08
N LYS A 77 11.05 -0.44 11.76
CA LYS A 77 12.27 -0.25 12.50
C LYS A 77 12.88 1.09 12.15
N TYR A 78 12.74 1.51 10.90
CA TYR A 78 13.23 2.80 10.43
C TYR A 78 12.10 3.52 9.72
N PHE A 79 12.03 4.84 9.86
CA PHE A 79 10.97 5.62 9.25
C PHE A 79 10.86 5.42 7.75
N ASN A 80 11.99 5.35 7.07
CA ASN A 80 11.94 5.26 5.61
C ASN A 80 11.57 3.86 5.13
N GLU A 81 11.26 2.96 6.04
CA GLU A 81 10.79 1.64 5.70
C GLU A 81 9.33 1.43 6.07
N LYS A 82 8.63 2.50 6.37
CA LYS A 82 7.23 2.36 6.71
C LYS A 82 6.42 1.85 5.53
N TYR A 83 6.73 2.33 4.33
CA TYR A 83 6.06 1.86 3.12
C TYR A 83 7.09 1.33 2.15
N LEU A 84 6.79 0.18 1.56
CA LEU A 84 7.70 -0.51 0.66
C LEU A 84 6.97 -0.96 -0.58
N ILE A 85 7.68 -1.02 -1.69
CA ILE A 85 7.19 -1.69 -2.89
C ILE A 85 8.11 -2.87 -3.12
N LYS A 86 7.54 -4.06 -3.20
CA LYS A 86 8.30 -5.27 -3.45
C LYS A 86 7.86 -5.93 -4.75
N ASP A 87 8.80 -6.56 -5.43
CA ASP A 87 8.49 -7.29 -6.65
C ASP A 87 8.02 -8.72 -6.30
N LYS A 88 7.79 -9.53 -7.30
CA LYS A 88 7.25 -10.86 -7.08
C LYS A 88 8.22 -11.78 -6.34
N ASN A 89 9.48 -11.45 -6.33
CA ASN A 89 10.49 -12.25 -5.62
C ASN A 89 10.75 -11.72 -4.21
N GLY A 90 10.04 -10.67 -3.83
CA GLY A 90 10.22 -10.10 -2.50
C GLY A 90 11.31 -9.06 -2.41
N ALA A 91 11.93 -8.70 -3.52
CA ALA A 91 12.96 -7.68 -3.51
C ALA A 91 12.33 -6.30 -3.34
N ILE A 92 12.95 -5.47 -2.52
CA ILE A 92 12.44 -4.12 -2.29
C ILE A 92 12.85 -3.23 -3.44
N LEU A 93 11.87 -2.69 -4.13
CA LEU A 93 12.12 -1.80 -5.26
C LEU A 93 12.20 -0.35 -4.83
N LYS A 94 11.40 0.04 -3.87
CA LYS A 94 11.35 1.41 -3.35
C LYS A 94 10.89 1.39 -1.91
N LYS A 95 11.28 2.41 -1.16
CA LYS A 95 10.81 2.56 0.21
C LYS A 95 10.67 4.04 0.54
N SER A 96 9.79 4.36 1.48
CA SER A 96 9.54 5.75 1.87
C SER A 96 8.82 5.78 3.21
N GLU A 97 8.90 6.92 3.85
CA GLU A 97 8.12 7.14 5.07
C GLU A 97 6.72 7.65 4.74
N ASN A 98 6.45 7.98 3.49
CA ASN A 98 5.17 8.56 3.08
C ASN A 98 4.68 7.83 1.85
N LEU A 99 3.45 7.30 1.92
CA LEU A 99 2.91 6.50 0.83
C LEU A 99 2.71 7.31 -0.45
N ASN A 100 2.22 8.54 -0.33
CA ASN A 100 2.04 9.36 -1.52
C ASN A 100 3.35 9.65 -2.21
N GLN A 101 4.40 9.92 -1.44
CA GLN A 101 5.71 10.09 -2.02
C GLN A 101 6.19 8.83 -2.70
N LEU A 102 5.96 7.69 -2.06
CA LEU A 102 6.35 6.42 -2.65
C LEU A 102 5.69 6.21 -4.00
N ILE A 103 4.39 6.45 -4.05
CA ILE A 103 3.63 6.27 -5.28
C ILE A 103 4.08 7.27 -6.34
N ASN A 104 4.27 8.53 -5.94
CA ASN A 104 4.61 9.56 -6.92
C ASN A 104 6.03 9.46 -7.44
N LYS A 105 6.95 8.97 -6.63
CA LYS A 105 8.32 8.83 -7.07
C LYS A 105 8.59 7.59 -7.90
N THR A 106 7.66 6.67 -7.93
CA THR A 106 7.87 5.42 -8.62
C THR A 106 7.49 5.58 -10.08
N SER A 107 8.39 5.14 -10.95
CA SER A 107 8.13 5.18 -12.39
C SER A 107 7.38 3.94 -12.78
N TRP A 108 6.07 3.98 -12.64
CA TRP A 108 5.23 2.80 -12.83
C TRP A 108 5.35 2.19 -14.21
N ASN A 109 5.55 3.01 -15.23
CA ASN A 109 5.72 2.47 -16.56
C ASN A 109 6.98 1.64 -16.69
N LYS A 110 8.01 2.00 -15.95
CA LYS A 110 9.25 1.24 -15.99
C LYS A 110 9.17 -0.01 -15.15
N LEU A 111 8.25 -0.07 -14.20
CA LEU A 111 8.05 -1.25 -13.42
C LEU A 111 7.07 -2.21 -14.06
N ARG A 112 6.56 -1.90 -15.27
CA ARG A 112 5.68 -2.75 -15.94
C ARG A 112 6.43 -4.00 -16.28
N LEU A 113 6.02 -5.06 -15.71
CA LEU A 113 6.71 -6.28 -15.89
C LEU A 113 6.05 -7.02 -16.97
N VAL A 114 6.22 -6.66 -18.06
CA VAL A 114 5.58 -7.18 -19.04
C VAL A 114 5.82 -8.48 -19.33
N LYS A 115 6.23 -9.16 -18.94
CA LYS A 115 6.38 -10.41 -19.34
C LYS A 115 7.10 -11.19 -18.79
#